data_b14efef8a37dff9f019d2aa9e25921ce
#
_entry.id   b14efef8a37dff9f019d2aa9e25921ce
#
_cell.length_a   1.000
_cell.length_b   1.000
_cell.length_c   1.000
_cell.angle_alpha   90.00
_cell.angle_beta   90.00
_cell.angle_gamma   90.00
#
_symmetry.space_group_name_H-M   'P 1'
#
loop_
_entity.id
_entity.type
_entity.pdbx_description
1 polymer ?
#
loop_
_entity_poly.entity_id
_entity_poly.type
_entity_poly.pdbx_seq_one_letter_code
_entity_poly.pdbx_strand_id
1 'polypeptide(L)'
;TGKENGPKFNPFFIPKMISDIAAGQISIMYGFHGPNYATCSACATSTNAIADAFNLIRLGKANVIVSGGSEAAIAACGVGGFNAMHALSTRNDSPETASRPFSASRDGFIMGEGGGCLVLEELEHAKARDAKIYAEVAGVGMSADAHHLTASHPEGLGAKLVMLNALEDAEMKPEEVDYINVHGTSTPVGDISEAKAIKEVFGQHAYELNISSTKSMTGHLLGAAGAVESIASILAIKNGIVPPTINHEEGDNDENIDYGLNFTFNKAQKREVNVALSNTFGFGGHNACVIFKKYAE
;
A
#
# COMPACT_ATOMS: atom_id res chain seq x y z
N THR A 1 -21.11 -24.19 -22.39
CA THR A 1 -20.31 -25.12 -23.14
C THR A 1 -19.96 -26.35 -22.30
N GLY A 2 -20.79 -27.25 -22.03
CA GLY A 2 -20.54 -28.46 -21.25
C GLY A 2 -21.76 -29.30 -20.97
N LYS A 3 -22.91 -28.90 -21.56
CA LYS A 3 -24.17 -29.53 -21.25
C LYS A 3 -24.33 -30.93 -21.92
N GLU A 4 -23.64 -31.21 -23.03
CA GLU A 4 -23.83 -32.45 -23.76
C GLU A 4 -22.77 -33.54 -23.47
N ASN A 5 -21.55 -33.17 -22.98
CA ASN A 5 -20.45 -34.12 -22.79
C ASN A 5 -19.77 -33.97 -21.41
N GLY A 6 -20.46 -33.41 -20.43
CA GLY A 6 -19.88 -33.07 -19.14
C GLY A 6 -18.92 -31.83 -19.17
N PRO A 7 -18.51 -31.34 -18.04
CA PRO A 7 -17.63 -30.17 -17.97
C PRO A 7 -16.23 -30.49 -18.52
N LYS A 8 -15.80 -29.75 -19.53
CA LYS A 8 -14.43 -29.81 -20.04
C LYS A 8 -13.60 -28.68 -19.39
N PHE A 9 -12.59 -29.06 -18.65
CA PHE A 9 -11.67 -28.12 -18.03
C PHE A 9 -10.32 -28.10 -18.73
N ASN A 10 -9.69 -26.92 -18.82
CA ASN A 10 -8.29 -26.83 -19.23
C ASN A 10 -7.42 -27.50 -18.14
N PRO A 11 -6.41 -28.32 -18.48
CA PRO A 11 -5.51 -28.93 -17.50
C PRO A 11 -4.81 -27.92 -16.59
N PHE A 12 -4.63 -26.71 -17.07
CA PHE A 12 -4.03 -25.59 -16.31
C PHE A 12 -5.05 -24.71 -15.56
N PHE A 13 -6.32 -25.12 -15.48
CA PHE A 13 -7.36 -24.33 -14.81
C PHE A 13 -7.00 -24.07 -13.35
N ILE A 14 -6.68 -25.11 -12.59
CA ILE A 14 -6.28 -24.95 -11.18
C ILE A 14 -4.99 -24.15 -11.02
N PRO A 15 -3.87 -24.47 -11.72
CA PRO A 15 -2.67 -23.66 -11.66
C PRO A 15 -2.86 -22.18 -12.02
N LYS A 16 -3.83 -21.85 -12.87
CA LYS A 16 -4.14 -20.44 -13.21
C LYS A 16 -5.00 -19.73 -12.17
N MET A 17 -5.66 -20.46 -11.30
CA MET A 17 -6.63 -19.92 -10.35
C MET A 17 -6.04 -19.71 -8.96
N ILE A 18 -5.10 -20.54 -8.51
CA ILE A 18 -4.51 -20.46 -7.19
C ILE A 18 -3.52 -19.29 -7.09
N SER A 19 -3.60 -18.55 -5.99
CA SER A 19 -2.91 -17.26 -5.82
C SER A 19 -1.39 -17.35 -5.64
N ASP A 20 -0.86 -18.52 -5.25
CA ASP A 20 0.57 -18.75 -4.98
C ASP A 20 1.41 -19.05 -6.24
N ILE A 21 0.76 -19.27 -7.39
CA ILE A 21 1.46 -19.67 -8.63
C ILE A 21 2.44 -18.60 -9.12
N ALA A 22 2.17 -17.32 -8.92
CA ALA A 22 3.11 -16.26 -9.31
C ALA A 22 4.45 -16.43 -8.58
N ALA A 23 4.42 -16.63 -7.27
CA ALA A 23 5.60 -16.92 -6.47
C ALA A 23 6.27 -18.24 -6.88
N GLY A 24 5.46 -19.28 -7.13
CA GLY A 24 5.94 -20.58 -7.64
C GLY A 24 6.66 -20.46 -8.98
N GLN A 25 6.15 -19.68 -9.93
CA GLN A 25 6.80 -19.46 -11.24
C GLN A 25 8.13 -18.72 -11.10
N ILE A 26 8.22 -17.71 -10.22
CA ILE A 26 9.49 -17.01 -9.94
C ILE A 26 10.50 -18.00 -9.37
N SER A 27 10.10 -18.81 -8.40
CA SER A 27 10.95 -19.84 -7.79
C SER A 27 11.49 -20.83 -8.85
N ILE A 28 10.64 -21.35 -9.72
CA ILE A 28 11.02 -22.27 -10.80
C ILE A 28 11.97 -21.59 -11.79
N MET A 29 11.66 -20.36 -12.20
CA MET A 29 12.42 -19.63 -13.21
C MET A 29 13.85 -19.32 -12.76
N TYR A 30 14.03 -18.98 -11.51
CA TYR A 30 15.33 -18.56 -10.96
C TYR A 30 16.02 -19.61 -10.08
N GLY A 31 15.40 -20.77 -9.86
CA GLY A 31 15.96 -21.82 -9.00
C GLY A 31 16.01 -21.43 -7.53
N PHE A 32 15.03 -20.68 -7.04
CA PHE A 32 14.98 -20.27 -5.64
C PHE A 32 14.31 -21.36 -4.80
N HIS A 33 14.97 -21.81 -3.73
CA HIS A 33 14.52 -22.93 -2.88
C HIS A 33 14.15 -22.51 -1.44
N GLY A 34 14.15 -21.20 -1.16
CA GLY A 34 13.77 -20.67 0.15
C GLY A 34 12.25 -20.68 0.40
N PRO A 35 11.79 -20.00 1.47
CA PRO A 35 10.37 -19.85 1.74
C PRO A 35 9.61 -19.29 0.53
N ASN A 36 8.49 -19.92 0.16
CA ASN A 36 7.72 -19.59 -1.04
C ASN A 36 6.22 -19.79 -0.76
N TYR A 37 5.48 -18.69 -0.70
CA TYR A 37 4.04 -18.66 -0.45
C TYR A 37 3.44 -17.32 -0.85
N ALA A 38 2.10 -17.22 -0.88
CA ALA A 38 1.38 -15.98 -1.05
C ALA A 38 0.70 -15.57 0.25
N THR A 39 0.75 -14.28 0.58
CA THR A 39 -0.09 -13.66 1.61
C THR A 39 -1.49 -13.38 1.06
N CYS A 40 -2.48 -13.22 1.92
CA CYS A 40 -3.84 -12.84 1.56
C CYS A 40 -4.45 -11.96 2.65
N SER A 41 -4.55 -10.65 2.38
CA SER A 41 -5.15 -9.65 3.28
C SER A 41 -5.78 -8.50 2.50
N ALA A 42 -6.51 -8.83 1.44
CA ALA A 42 -7.17 -7.88 0.54
C ALA A 42 -6.20 -6.78 0.07
N CYS A 43 -6.54 -5.50 0.24
CA CYS A 43 -5.70 -4.38 -0.21
C CYS A 43 -4.36 -4.26 0.55
N ALA A 44 -4.22 -4.89 1.71
CA ALA A 44 -2.98 -4.91 2.49
C ALA A 44 -1.99 -6.02 2.08
N THR A 45 -2.36 -6.87 1.12
CA THR A 45 -1.64 -8.12 0.78
C THR A 45 -0.16 -7.90 0.50
N SER A 46 0.21 -7.00 -0.40
CA SER A 46 1.62 -6.83 -0.76
C SER A 46 2.45 -6.15 0.33
N THR A 47 1.85 -5.29 1.16
CA THR A 47 2.53 -4.75 2.33
C THR A 47 2.79 -5.85 3.36
N ASN A 48 1.82 -6.75 3.60
CA ASN A 48 2.04 -7.94 4.44
C ASN A 48 3.12 -8.86 3.86
N ALA A 49 3.15 -9.06 2.54
CA ALA A 49 4.21 -9.84 1.89
C ALA A 49 5.61 -9.25 2.16
N ILE A 50 5.74 -7.92 2.08
CA ILE A 50 6.99 -7.21 2.40
C ILE A 50 7.33 -7.36 3.89
N ALA A 51 6.34 -7.22 4.79
CA ALA A 51 6.51 -7.40 6.22
C ALA A 51 6.97 -8.82 6.58
N ASP A 52 6.36 -9.84 5.97
CA ASP A 52 6.75 -11.24 6.16
C ASP A 52 8.17 -11.51 5.66
N ALA A 53 8.52 -11.00 4.48
CA ALA A 53 9.87 -11.13 3.93
C ALA A 53 10.92 -10.47 4.83
N PHE A 54 10.65 -9.26 5.33
CA PHE A 54 11.50 -8.58 6.29
C PHE A 54 11.70 -9.42 7.57
N ASN A 55 10.62 -9.93 8.14
CA ASN A 55 10.67 -10.77 9.33
C ASN A 55 11.44 -12.09 9.10
N LEU A 56 11.24 -12.75 7.96
CA LEU A 56 11.98 -13.98 7.61
C LEU A 56 13.49 -13.74 7.49
N ILE A 57 13.90 -12.61 6.89
CA ILE A 57 15.32 -12.22 6.79
C ILE A 57 15.86 -11.92 8.19
N ARG A 58 15.16 -11.10 8.98
CA ARG A 58 15.52 -10.74 10.34
C ARG A 58 15.67 -11.97 11.27
N LEU A 59 14.86 -13.00 11.03
CA LEU A 59 14.93 -14.29 11.74
C LEU A 59 16.01 -15.26 11.17
N GLY A 60 16.78 -14.86 10.17
CA GLY A 60 17.82 -15.67 9.55
C GLY A 60 17.28 -16.86 8.75
N LYS A 61 16.03 -16.79 8.23
CA LYS A 61 15.42 -17.85 7.43
C LYS A 61 15.75 -17.76 5.95
N ALA A 62 16.19 -16.59 5.50
CA ALA A 62 16.71 -16.34 4.15
C ALA A 62 17.61 -15.10 4.19
N ASN A 63 18.57 -14.99 3.28
CA ASN A 63 19.39 -13.79 3.11
C ASN A 63 18.78 -12.86 2.06
N VAL A 64 18.05 -13.39 1.08
CA VAL A 64 17.45 -12.63 -0.02
C VAL A 64 16.03 -13.16 -0.26
N ILE A 65 15.05 -12.28 -0.36
CA ILE A 65 13.66 -12.61 -0.70
C ILE A 65 13.14 -11.62 -1.74
N VAL A 66 12.54 -12.15 -2.81
CA VAL A 66 11.75 -11.34 -3.75
C VAL A 66 10.33 -11.29 -3.20
N SER A 67 9.84 -10.09 -2.89
CA SER A 67 8.52 -9.88 -2.29
C SER A 67 7.78 -8.74 -2.96
N GLY A 68 6.46 -8.79 -2.96
CA GLY A 68 5.60 -7.77 -3.58
C GLY A 68 4.20 -8.27 -3.85
N GLY A 69 3.57 -7.78 -4.89
CA GLY A 69 2.23 -8.20 -5.28
C GLY A 69 1.87 -7.81 -6.70
N SER A 70 0.85 -8.44 -7.22
CA SER A 70 0.26 -8.16 -8.54
C SER A 70 -1.25 -8.24 -8.47
N GLU A 71 -1.93 -7.45 -9.30
CA GLU A 71 -3.40 -7.44 -9.38
C GLU A 71 -3.84 -7.20 -10.83
N ALA A 72 -4.87 -7.93 -11.27
CA ALA A 72 -5.51 -7.79 -12.57
C ALA A 72 -7.01 -8.03 -12.42
N ALA A 73 -7.67 -7.20 -11.60
CA ALA A 73 -9.06 -7.35 -11.20
C ALA A 73 -10.05 -6.58 -12.09
N ILE A 74 -9.61 -5.83 -13.12
CA ILE A 74 -10.48 -5.06 -14.02
C ILE A 74 -11.14 -6.03 -15.02
N ALA A 75 -12.04 -6.85 -14.50
CA ALA A 75 -12.85 -7.79 -15.23
C ALA A 75 -14.33 -7.59 -14.82
N ALA A 76 -15.26 -8.12 -15.61
CA ALA A 76 -16.70 -7.94 -15.38
C ALA A 76 -17.13 -8.32 -13.95
N CYS A 77 -16.56 -9.39 -13.38
CA CYS A 77 -16.87 -9.80 -12.00
C CYS A 77 -16.24 -8.87 -10.95
N GLY A 78 -15.00 -8.39 -11.17
CA GLY A 78 -14.34 -7.45 -10.25
C GLY A 78 -15.03 -6.10 -10.23
N VAL A 79 -15.21 -5.48 -11.41
CA VAL A 79 -15.92 -4.20 -11.53
C VAL A 79 -17.37 -4.32 -11.03
N GLY A 80 -18.09 -5.38 -11.44
CA GLY A 80 -19.48 -5.60 -11.03
C GLY A 80 -19.61 -5.81 -9.51
N GLY A 81 -18.68 -6.54 -8.90
CA GLY A 81 -18.66 -6.78 -7.45
C GLY A 81 -18.46 -5.49 -6.65
N PHE A 82 -17.43 -4.70 -6.98
CA PHE A 82 -17.17 -3.42 -6.30
C PHE A 82 -18.26 -2.38 -6.59
N ASN A 83 -18.82 -2.37 -7.81
CA ASN A 83 -19.94 -1.48 -8.14
C ASN A 83 -21.21 -1.82 -7.34
N ALA A 84 -21.52 -3.11 -7.15
CA ALA A 84 -22.66 -3.55 -6.33
C ALA A 84 -22.51 -3.15 -4.85
N MET A 85 -21.30 -2.91 -4.38
CA MET A 85 -20.98 -2.41 -3.02
C MET A 85 -20.97 -0.87 -2.95
N HIS A 86 -21.20 -0.17 -4.06
CA HIS A 86 -21.05 1.29 -4.16
C HIS A 86 -19.67 1.79 -3.71
N ALA A 87 -18.62 1.00 -3.98
CA ALA A 87 -17.26 1.32 -3.56
C ALA A 87 -16.47 2.10 -4.63
N LEU A 88 -16.89 2.01 -5.90
CA LEU A 88 -16.24 2.69 -7.02
C LEU A 88 -16.81 4.09 -7.23
N SER A 89 -15.94 5.01 -7.67
CA SER A 89 -16.38 6.31 -8.18
C SER A 89 -17.30 6.13 -9.38
N THR A 90 -18.33 6.95 -9.45
CA THR A 90 -19.29 7.03 -10.57
C THR A 90 -19.03 8.19 -11.51
N ARG A 91 -17.93 8.92 -11.35
CA ARG A 91 -17.53 10.09 -12.14
C ARG A 91 -17.04 9.70 -13.54
N ASN A 92 -17.95 9.22 -14.38
CA ASN A 92 -17.66 8.79 -15.74
C ASN A 92 -17.62 9.95 -16.76
N ASP A 93 -18.07 11.12 -16.38
CA ASP A 93 -18.00 12.37 -17.15
C ASP A 93 -16.63 13.02 -17.12
N SER A 94 -15.80 12.70 -16.11
CA SER A 94 -14.43 13.18 -15.93
C SER A 94 -13.55 12.09 -15.28
N PRO A 95 -13.28 10.98 -15.98
CA PRO A 95 -12.62 9.82 -15.40
C PRO A 95 -11.18 10.11 -14.95
N GLU A 96 -10.46 11.02 -15.59
CA GLU A 96 -9.11 11.45 -15.24
C GLU A 96 -9.04 12.18 -13.90
N THR A 97 -10.15 12.72 -13.41
CA THR A 97 -10.24 13.41 -12.12
C THR A 97 -11.04 12.64 -11.08
N ALA A 98 -11.43 11.39 -11.37
CA ALA A 98 -12.32 10.61 -10.52
C ALA A 98 -11.64 10.16 -9.21
N SER A 99 -10.35 9.77 -9.25
CA SER A 99 -9.58 9.50 -8.03
C SER A 99 -9.09 10.81 -7.44
N ARG A 100 -9.72 11.27 -6.34
CA ARG A 100 -9.46 12.56 -5.68
C ARG A 100 -9.42 12.43 -4.15
N PRO A 101 -8.43 11.69 -3.61
CA PRO A 101 -8.32 11.48 -2.18
C PRO A 101 -8.35 12.79 -1.39
N PHE A 102 -9.04 12.76 -0.25
CA PHE A 102 -9.22 13.89 0.69
C PHE A 102 -10.07 15.06 0.16
N SER A 103 -10.58 15.05 -1.06
CA SER A 103 -11.52 16.06 -1.55
C SER A 103 -12.94 15.81 -1.04
N ALA A 104 -13.72 16.86 -0.77
CA ALA A 104 -15.12 16.72 -0.33
C ALA A 104 -15.97 16.01 -1.38
N SER A 105 -15.70 16.25 -2.66
CA SER A 105 -16.45 15.69 -3.80
C SER A 105 -16.02 14.26 -4.19
N ARG A 106 -15.16 13.58 -3.39
CA ARG A 106 -14.80 12.17 -3.62
C ARG A 106 -15.99 11.26 -3.43
N ASP A 107 -16.12 10.23 -4.25
CA ASP A 107 -17.30 9.35 -4.26
C ASP A 107 -16.96 7.84 -4.33
N GLY A 108 -15.70 7.49 -4.21
CA GLY A 108 -15.24 6.10 -4.28
C GLY A 108 -13.86 5.98 -4.95
N PHE A 109 -13.30 4.79 -4.95
CA PHE A 109 -11.99 4.55 -5.57
C PHE A 109 -12.12 4.21 -7.06
N ILE A 110 -11.00 4.35 -7.77
CA ILE A 110 -10.82 3.86 -9.14
C ILE A 110 -9.93 2.62 -9.08
N MET A 111 -10.35 1.53 -9.73
CA MET A 111 -9.55 0.32 -9.83
C MET A 111 -8.33 0.56 -10.71
N GLY A 112 -7.18 0.07 -10.26
CA GLY A 112 -5.94 -0.02 -11.04
C GLY A 112 -5.49 -1.47 -11.18
N GLU A 113 -4.68 -1.77 -12.18
CA GLU A 113 -4.00 -3.05 -12.38
C GLU A 113 -2.50 -2.84 -12.48
N GLY A 114 -1.75 -3.85 -12.09
CA GLY A 114 -0.30 -3.80 -12.17
C GLY A 114 0.38 -4.72 -11.18
N GLY A 115 1.69 -4.52 -11.02
CA GLY A 115 2.48 -5.28 -10.07
C GLY A 115 3.75 -4.54 -9.71
N GLY A 116 4.27 -4.84 -8.53
CA GLY A 116 5.56 -4.37 -8.06
C GLY A 116 6.22 -5.43 -7.21
N CYS A 117 7.54 -5.50 -7.26
CA CYS A 117 8.30 -6.30 -6.34
C CYS A 117 9.57 -5.60 -5.88
N LEU A 118 9.99 -5.94 -4.68
CA LEU A 118 11.21 -5.54 -4.04
C LEU A 118 12.09 -6.78 -3.85
N VAL A 119 13.40 -6.60 -4.00
CA VAL A 119 14.38 -7.56 -3.53
C VAL A 119 14.84 -7.09 -2.16
N LEU A 120 14.39 -7.79 -1.11
CA LEU A 120 14.84 -7.57 0.25
C LEU A 120 16.06 -8.43 0.51
N GLU A 121 17.07 -7.86 1.11
CA GLU A 121 18.34 -8.53 1.33
C GLU A 121 18.93 -8.16 2.69
N GLU A 122 19.54 -9.14 3.35
CA GLU A 122 20.28 -8.93 4.58
C GLU A 122 21.48 -8.01 4.30
N LEU A 123 21.76 -7.08 5.22
CA LEU A 123 22.68 -5.96 4.99
C LEU A 123 24.12 -6.43 4.70
N GLU A 124 24.67 -7.34 5.49
CA GLU A 124 26.04 -7.80 5.30
C GLU A 124 26.19 -8.67 4.04
N HIS A 125 25.11 -9.40 3.67
CA HIS A 125 25.07 -10.12 2.41
C HIS A 125 25.08 -9.14 1.22
N ALA A 126 24.30 -8.04 1.30
CA ALA A 126 24.26 -6.99 0.27
C ALA A 126 25.63 -6.30 0.12
N LYS A 127 26.26 -5.93 1.24
CA LYS A 127 27.59 -5.31 1.26
C LYS A 127 28.67 -6.22 0.69
N ALA A 128 28.64 -7.52 1.02
CA ALA A 128 29.64 -8.50 0.56
C ALA A 128 29.70 -8.66 -0.97
N ARG A 129 28.66 -8.24 -1.69
CA ARG A 129 28.61 -8.26 -3.16
C ARG A 129 28.52 -6.86 -3.82
N ASP A 130 28.81 -5.81 -3.06
CA ASP A 130 28.73 -4.42 -3.51
C ASP A 130 27.34 -4.06 -4.10
N ALA A 131 26.27 -4.54 -3.47
CA ALA A 131 24.90 -4.26 -3.93
C ALA A 131 24.56 -2.78 -3.78
N LYS A 132 23.85 -2.24 -4.79
CA LYS A 132 23.27 -0.92 -4.66
C LYS A 132 22.06 -0.98 -3.72
N ILE A 133 22.18 -0.37 -2.56
CA ILE A 133 21.11 -0.26 -1.58
C ILE A 133 20.28 1.00 -1.88
N TYR A 134 18.95 0.85 -1.99
CA TYR A 134 18.03 1.95 -2.28
C TYR A 134 17.47 2.59 -1.01
N ALA A 135 17.15 1.77 -0.02
CA ALA A 135 16.67 2.15 1.30
C ALA A 135 16.79 0.94 2.24
N GLU A 136 16.63 1.17 3.53
CA GLU A 136 16.47 0.16 4.56
C GLU A 136 14.98 -0.03 4.86
N VAL A 137 14.52 -1.27 5.04
CA VAL A 137 13.24 -1.55 5.70
C VAL A 137 13.52 -1.47 7.20
N ALA A 138 13.04 -0.43 7.84
CA ALA A 138 13.34 -0.14 9.23
C ALA A 138 12.39 -0.84 10.21
N GLY A 139 11.13 -0.96 9.84
CA GLY A 139 10.12 -1.63 10.67
C GLY A 139 8.82 -1.86 9.93
N VAL A 140 7.99 -2.73 10.50
CA VAL A 140 6.70 -3.12 9.96
C VAL A 140 5.64 -3.18 11.05
N GLY A 141 4.40 -2.82 10.71
CA GLY A 141 3.27 -2.90 11.61
C GLY A 141 2.12 -3.66 10.98
N MET A 142 1.38 -4.37 11.82
CA MET A 142 0.14 -5.03 11.48
C MET A 142 -0.90 -4.79 12.56
N SER A 143 -2.17 -4.62 12.17
CA SER A 143 -3.29 -4.50 13.10
C SER A 143 -4.59 -4.96 12.45
N ALA A 144 -5.66 -4.98 13.22
CA ALA A 144 -7.02 -5.22 12.73
C ALA A 144 -7.96 -4.15 13.25
N ASP A 145 -8.90 -3.69 12.39
CA ASP A 145 -9.94 -2.73 12.81
C ASP A 145 -10.94 -3.34 13.80
N ALA A 146 -11.20 -4.64 13.68
CA ALA A 146 -12.20 -5.37 14.49
C ALA A 146 -13.56 -4.65 14.53
N HIS A 147 -13.98 -4.05 13.42
CA HIS A 147 -15.13 -3.15 13.34
C HIS A 147 -16.18 -3.61 12.32
N HIS A 148 -15.85 -3.65 11.04
CA HIS A 148 -16.78 -3.96 9.95
C HIS A 148 -16.07 -4.69 8.83
N LEU A 149 -16.85 -5.44 8.00
CA LEU A 149 -16.29 -6.25 6.91
C LEU A 149 -15.59 -5.42 5.83
N THR A 150 -16.09 -4.22 5.53
CA THR A 150 -15.61 -3.38 4.41
C THR A 150 -15.34 -1.93 4.77
N ALA A 151 -15.84 -1.45 5.91
CA ALA A 151 -15.63 -0.07 6.35
C ALA A 151 -14.50 0.01 7.39
N SER A 152 -13.65 1.02 7.24
CA SER A 152 -12.65 1.38 8.25
C SER A 152 -13.31 1.82 9.56
N HIS A 153 -12.61 1.64 10.67
CA HIS A 153 -13.08 2.16 11.96
C HIS A 153 -13.20 3.69 11.89
N PRO A 154 -14.36 4.31 12.22
CA PRO A 154 -14.60 5.74 11.99
C PRO A 154 -13.65 6.68 12.72
N GLU A 155 -13.09 6.24 13.85
CA GLU A 155 -12.05 6.98 14.59
C GLU A 155 -10.63 6.53 14.23
N GLY A 156 -10.43 5.74 13.17
CA GLY A 156 -9.12 5.35 12.70
C GLY A 156 -8.33 4.44 13.64
N LEU A 157 -8.99 3.67 14.51
CA LEU A 157 -8.30 2.89 15.55
C LEU A 157 -7.28 1.91 14.96
N GLY A 158 -7.66 1.11 13.95
CA GLY A 158 -6.74 0.16 13.33
C GLY A 158 -5.61 0.86 12.58
N ALA A 159 -5.90 1.96 11.87
CA ALA A 159 -4.90 2.78 11.20
C ALA A 159 -3.89 3.39 12.19
N LYS A 160 -4.38 3.86 13.34
CA LYS A 160 -3.53 4.33 14.44
C LYS A 160 -2.63 3.22 14.98
N LEU A 161 -3.21 2.08 15.31
CA LEU A 161 -2.46 0.95 15.89
C LEU A 161 -1.39 0.43 14.94
N VAL A 162 -1.68 0.33 13.64
CA VAL A 162 -0.70 -0.18 12.68
C VAL A 162 0.50 0.75 12.52
N MET A 163 0.29 2.07 12.53
CA MET A 163 1.39 3.04 12.50
C MET A 163 2.23 3.02 13.78
N LEU A 164 1.57 2.93 14.95
CA LEU A 164 2.27 2.80 16.23
C LEU A 164 3.10 1.51 16.31
N ASN A 165 2.54 0.37 15.87
CA ASN A 165 3.26 -0.90 15.84
C ASN A 165 4.47 -0.84 14.88
N ALA A 166 4.36 -0.16 13.74
CA ALA A 166 5.47 0.00 12.82
C ALA A 166 6.58 0.90 13.40
N LEU A 167 6.21 1.98 14.09
CA LEU A 167 7.16 2.86 14.78
C LEU A 167 7.87 2.14 15.93
N GLU A 168 7.13 1.34 16.70
CA GLU A 168 7.71 0.51 17.77
C GLU A 168 8.69 -0.52 17.22
N ASP A 169 8.32 -1.24 16.15
CA ASP A 169 9.21 -2.24 15.50
C ASP A 169 10.45 -1.60 14.88
N ALA A 170 10.35 -0.36 14.41
CA ALA A 170 11.46 0.43 13.88
C ALA A 170 12.32 1.10 14.99
N GLU A 171 11.89 1.04 16.25
CA GLU A 171 12.48 1.80 17.37
C GLU A 171 12.56 3.31 17.08
N MET A 172 11.54 3.84 16.39
CA MET A 172 11.48 5.24 15.92
C MET A 172 10.40 6.04 16.63
N LYS A 173 10.64 7.34 16.75
CA LYS A 173 9.66 8.31 17.21
C LYS A 173 8.85 8.87 16.02
N PRO A 174 7.60 9.30 16.24
CA PRO A 174 6.79 9.94 15.20
C PRO A 174 7.49 11.11 14.50
N GLU A 175 8.29 11.90 15.23
CA GLU A 175 8.98 13.09 14.74
C GLU A 175 10.10 12.79 13.72
N GLU A 176 10.49 11.52 13.57
CA GLU A 176 11.50 11.10 12.59
C GLU A 176 10.93 10.84 11.20
N VAL A 177 9.59 10.74 11.06
CA VAL A 177 8.92 10.47 9.79
C VAL A 177 8.75 11.76 8.97
N ASP A 178 9.28 11.76 7.76
CA ASP A 178 9.19 12.90 6.83
C ASP A 178 8.00 12.81 5.88
N TYR A 179 7.61 11.60 5.51
CA TYR A 179 6.61 11.34 4.48
C TYR A 179 5.73 10.13 4.81
N ILE A 180 4.43 10.26 4.59
CA ILE A 180 3.47 9.17 4.65
C ILE A 180 2.83 8.99 3.27
N ASN A 181 3.06 7.84 2.63
CA ASN A 181 2.25 7.35 1.52
C ASN A 181 1.03 6.66 2.10
N VAL A 182 -0.11 7.34 2.04
CA VAL A 182 -1.33 6.91 2.70
C VAL A 182 -2.09 5.87 1.89
N HIS A 183 -2.97 5.14 2.57
CA HIS A 183 -3.94 4.32 1.88
C HIS A 183 -4.86 5.15 0.99
N GLY A 184 -5.44 6.23 1.49
CA GLY A 184 -6.07 7.32 0.75
C GLY A 184 -6.76 6.92 -0.55
N THR A 185 -7.86 6.17 -0.47
CA THR A 185 -8.51 5.55 -1.64
C THR A 185 -9.53 6.44 -2.34
N SER A 186 -9.72 7.68 -1.90
CA SER A 186 -10.80 8.55 -2.41
C SER A 186 -12.20 8.07 -1.97
N THR A 187 -12.27 7.39 -0.81
CA THR A 187 -13.54 6.96 -0.22
C THR A 187 -13.95 7.89 0.92
N PRO A 188 -15.27 8.21 1.06
CA PRO A 188 -15.72 9.17 2.06
C PRO A 188 -15.25 8.87 3.48
N VAL A 189 -15.42 7.65 3.96
CA VAL A 189 -15.10 7.25 5.35
C VAL A 189 -13.61 6.94 5.53
N GLY A 190 -13.00 6.26 4.55
CA GLY A 190 -11.61 5.81 4.66
C GLY A 190 -10.62 6.96 4.81
N ASP A 191 -10.75 7.99 3.98
CA ASP A 191 -9.84 9.13 3.98
C ASP A 191 -9.95 9.96 5.28
N ILE A 192 -11.18 10.14 5.83
CA ILE A 192 -11.40 10.81 7.13
C ILE A 192 -10.75 10.00 8.26
N SER A 193 -10.99 8.69 8.28
CA SER A 193 -10.46 7.78 9.29
C SER A 193 -8.94 7.82 9.33
N GLU A 194 -8.29 7.78 8.16
CA GLU A 194 -6.82 7.82 8.07
C GLU A 194 -6.25 9.18 8.46
N ALA A 195 -6.87 10.30 8.03
CA ALA A 195 -6.45 11.63 8.42
C ALA A 195 -6.52 11.85 9.94
N LYS A 196 -7.58 11.35 10.61
CA LYS A 196 -7.69 11.35 12.08
C LYS A 196 -6.57 10.55 12.74
N ALA A 197 -6.34 9.32 12.26
CA ALA A 197 -5.30 8.44 12.80
C ALA A 197 -3.90 9.07 12.70
N ILE A 198 -3.57 9.72 11.58
CA ILE A 198 -2.30 10.43 11.39
C ILE A 198 -2.17 11.56 12.42
N LYS A 199 -3.20 12.36 12.62
CA LYS A 199 -3.16 13.43 13.65
C LYS A 199 -2.94 12.88 15.06
N GLU A 200 -3.57 11.76 15.40
CA GLU A 200 -3.42 11.16 16.72
C GLU A 200 -2.03 10.54 16.96
N VAL A 201 -1.42 9.94 15.92
CA VAL A 201 -0.10 9.31 16.03
C VAL A 201 1.01 10.36 16.05
N PHE A 202 0.93 11.36 15.15
CA PHE A 202 2.03 12.29 14.91
C PHE A 202 1.85 13.63 15.65
N GLY A 203 0.69 13.91 16.25
CA GLY A 203 0.44 15.12 17.04
C GLY A 203 0.76 16.39 16.25
N GLN A 204 1.60 17.26 16.80
CA GLN A 204 2.02 18.50 16.13
C GLN A 204 2.89 18.22 14.89
N HIS A 205 3.66 17.13 14.90
CA HIS A 205 4.50 16.75 13.77
C HIS A 205 3.67 16.37 12.51
N ALA A 206 2.40 16.00 12.66
CA ALA A 206 1.50 15.75 11.53
C ALA A 206 1.40 16.95 10.56
N TYR A 207 1.61 18.17 11.04
CA TYR A 207 1.58 19.40 10.24
C TYR A 207 2.93 19.71 9.55
N GLU A 208 3.99 19.00 9.92
CA GLU A 208 5.35 19.21 9.42
C GLU A 208 5.76 18.18 8.36
N LEU A 209 5.20 16.97 8.44
CA LEU A 209 5.46 15.89 7.46
C LEU A 209 4.61 16.05 6.20
N ASN A 210 5.04 15.39 5.12
CA ASN A 210 4.23 15.31 3.91
C ASN A 210 3.32 14.08 3.95
N ILE A 211 2.10 14.25 3.45
CA ILE A 211 1.13 13.18 3.23
C ILE A 211 0.79 13.17 1.75
N SER A 212 0.75 12.00 1.11
CA SER A 212 0.18 11.92 -0.23
C SER A 212 -0.41 10.54 -0.53
N SER A 213 -1.47 10.53 -1.36
CA SER A 213 -2.01 9.33 -1.96
C SER A 213 -1.58 9.22 -3.42
N THR A 214 -0.67 8.29 -3.70
CA THR A 214 -0.30 7.96 -5.08
C THR A 214 -1.43 7.31 -5.87
N LYS A 215 -2.47 6.79 -5.18
CA LYS A 215 -3.70 6.27 -5.81
C LYS A 215 -4.47 7.32 -6.62
N SER A 216 -4.25 8.60 -6.36
CA SER A 216 -4.79 9.66 -7.21
C SER A 216 -4.26 9.60 -8.65
N MET A 217 -3.07 9.02 -8.88
CA MET A 217 -2.40 8.87 -10.18
C MET A 217 -2.50 7.44 -10.74
N THR A 218 -2.41 6.44 -9.88
CA THR A 218 -2.34 5.02 -10.28
C THR A 218 -3.68 4.29 -10.24
N GLY A 219 -4.69 4.86 -9.57
CA GLY A 219 -5.83 4.11 -9.09
C GLY A 219 -5.44 3.19 -7.93
N HIS A 220 -6.41 2.43 -7.43
CA HIS A 220 -6.22 1.46 -6.37
C HIS A 220 -5.92 0.07 -6.94
N LEU A 221 -4.68 -0.37 -6.84
CA LEU A 221 -4.22 -1.66 -7.36
C LEU A 221 -4.54 -2.84 -6.41
N LEU A 222 -5.45 -2.66 -5.46
CA LEU A 222 -5.89 -3.70 -4.52
C LEU A 222 -4.71 -4.44 -3.87
N GLY A 223 -4.57 -5.74 -4.11
CA GLY A 223 -3.49 -6.54 -3.55
C GLY A 223 -2.08 -6.13 -3.97
N ALA A 224 -1.91 -5.43 -5.10
CA ALA A 224 -0.62 -4.91 -5.56
C ALA A 224 -0.30 -3.50 -5.05
N ALA A 225 -1.27 -2.79 -4.44
CA ALA A 225 -1.14 -1.39 -4.07
C ALA A 225 0.09 -1.13 -3.19
N GLY A 226 0.24 -1.87 -2.10
CA GLY A 226 1.34 -1.67 -1.16
C GLY A 226 2.73 -1.88 -1.75
N ALA A 227 2.89 -2.76 -2.74
CA ALA A 227 4.17 -2.96 -3.42
C ALA A 227 4.54 -1.73 -4.27
N VAL A 228 3.59 -1.18 -5.04
CA VAL A 228 3.81 0.01 -5.85
C VAL A 228 4.04 1.24 -4.97
N GLU A 229 3.30 1.37 -3.88
CA GLU A 229 3.44 2.45 -2.90
C GLU A 229 4.75 2.38 -2.11
N SER A 230 5.21 1.18 -1.79
CA SER A 230 6.55 0.96 -1.22
C SER A 230 7.65 1.43 -2.17
N ILE A 231 7.55 1.10 -3.46
CA ILE A 231 8.48 1.58 -4.49
C ILE A 231 8.44 3.11 -4.58
N ALA A 232 7.24 3.72 -4.58
CA ALA A 232 7.09 5.18 -4.62
C ALA A 232 7.73 5.84 -3.38
N SER A 233 7.56 5.25 -2.19
CA SER A 233 8.15 5.73 -0.93
C SER A 233 9.69 5.65 -0.95
N ILE A 234 10.26 4.54 -1.43
CA ILE A 234 11.71 4.37 -1.61
C ILE A 234 12.25 5.39 -2.62
N LEU A 235 11.53 5.63 -3.72
CA LEU A 235 11.92 6.62 -4.71
C LEU A 235 11.82 8.05 -4.20
N ALA A 236 10.87 8.34 -3.30
CA ALA A 236 10.79 9.64 -2.62
C ALA A 236 12.04 9.88 -1.75
N ILE A 237 12.46 8.89 -0.97
CA ILE A 237 13.71 8.93 -0.19
C ILE A 237 14.91 9.17 -1.12
N LYS A 238 15.02 8.37 -2.18
CA LYS A 238 16.16 8.40 -3.09
C LYS A 238 16.31 9.74 -3.82
N ASN A 239 15.20 10.35 -4.23
CA ASN A 239 15.21 11.52 -5.11
C ASN A 239 14.94 12.84 -4.37
N GLY A 240 14.54 12.79 -3.10
CA GLY A 240 14.15 14.00 -2.34
C GLY A 240 12.92 14.68 -2.95
N ILE A 241 11.95 13.90 -3.42
CA ILE A 241 10.73 14.39 -4.06
C ILE A 241 9.55 13.58 -3.55
N VAL A 242 8.62 14.24 -2.87
CA VAL A 242 7.36 13.64 -2.45
C VAL A 242 6.35 13.72 -3.61
N PRO A 243 5.77 12.59 -4.06
CA PRO A 243 4.77 12.59 -5.10
C PRO A 243 3.47 13.26 -4.63
N PRO A 244 2.68 13.89 -5.52
CA PRO A 244 1.48 14.61 -5.11
C PRO A 244 0.26 13.69 -4.93
N THR A 245 -0.73 14.18 -4.18
CA THR A 245 -2.13 13.82 -4.33
C THR A 245 -2.74 14.74 -5.38
N ILE A 246 -3.09 14.23 -6.56
CA ILE A 246 -3.66 15.06 -7.63
C ILE A 246 -5.19 15.13 -7.54
N ASN A 247 -5.79 16.01 -8.36
CA ASN A 247 -7.24 16.18 -8.54
C ASN A 247 -7.98 16.86 -7.37
N HIS A 248 -7.28 17.48 -6.45
CA HIS A 248 -7.90 18.34 -5.44
C HIS A 248 -8.14 19.73 -6.02
N GLU A 249 -9.39 20.21 -5.97
CA GLU A 249 -9.77 21.56 -6.41
C GLU A 249 -9.75 22.52 -5.22
N GLU A 250 -9.44 23.79 -5.47
CA GLU A 250 -9.47 24.83 -4.43
C GLU A 250 -10.90 24.97 -3.87
N GLY A 251 -11.02 24.83 -2.54
CA GLY A 251 -12.29 24.90 -1.84
C GLY A 251 -13.08 23.58 -1.80
N ASP A 252 -12.62 22.50 -2.41
CA ASP A 252 -13.23 21.17 -2.33
C ASP A 252 -12.85 20.46 -1.01
N ASN A 253 -13.14 21.11 0.12
CA ASN A 253 -12.74 20.71 1.46
C ASN A 253 -13.87 20.02 2.21
N ASP A 254 -13.60 18.82 2.73
CA ASP A 254 -14.49 18.08 3.64
C ASP A 254 -14.36 18.63 5.06
N GLU A 255 -15.47 18.99 5.69
CA GLU A 255 -15.50 19.57 7.05
C GLU A 255 -14.88 18.67 8.14
N ASN A 256 -14.76 17.36 7.87
CA ASN A 256 -14.22 16.36 8.80
C ASN A 256 -12.72 16.12 8.61
N ILE A 257 -12.08 16.80 7.65
CA ILE A 257 -10.65 16.69 7.35
C ILE A 257 -9.95 18.01 7.68
N ASP A 258 -8.85 17.92 8.40
CA ASP A 258 -8.02 19.06 8.74
C ASP A 258 -7.03 19.39 7.61
N TYR A 259 -7.31 20.42 6.84
CA TYR A 259 -6.45 20.88 5.72
C TYR A 259 -5.26 21.73 6.19
N GLY A 260 -5.00 21.84 7.48
CA GLY A 260 -3.71 22.24 8.01
C GLY A 260 -2.62 21.20 7.77
N LEU A 261 -3.01 19.92 7.53
CA LEU A 261 -2.12 18.83 7.14
C LEU A 261 -1.59 19.07 5.72
N ASN A 262 -0.32 18.72 5.47
CA ASN A 262 0.28 18.87 4.15
C ASN A 262 0.01 17.62 3.27
N PHE A 263 -1.17 17.56 2.65
CA PHE A 263 -1.55 16.49 1.72
C PHE A 263 -0.81 16.50 0.38
N THR A 264 0.14 17.39 0.21
CA THR A 264 0.97 17.50 -1.02
C THR A 264 0.10 17.62 -2.28
N PHE A 265 -0.93 18.46 -2.25
CA PHE A 265 -1.91 18.55 -3.33
C PHE A 265 -1.32 19.04 -4.65
N ASN A 266 -1.70 18.36 -5.72
CA ASN A 266 -1.53 18.68 -7.15
C ASN A 266 -0.10 18.84 -7.64
N LYS A 267 0.87 19.11 -6.79
CA LYS A 267 2.28 19.32 -7.21
C LYS A 267 3.21 18.56 -6.28
N ALA A 268 4.15 17.85 -6.89
CA ALA A 268 5.24 17.21 -6.16
C ALA A 268 6.04 18.24 -5.36
N GLN A 269 6.44 17.90 -4.16
CA GLN A 269 7.24 18.77 -3.30
C GLN A 269 8.67 18.24 -3.19
N LYS A 270 9.65 19.11 -3.47
CA LYS A 270 11.05 18.82 -3.17
C LYS A 270 11.28 18.94 -1.67
N ARG A 271 11.74 17.86 -1.09
CA ARG A 271 12.04 17.78 0.34
C ARG A 271 13.06 16.68 0.57
N GLU A 272 14.00 16.87 1.47
CA GLU A 272 14.79 15.75 1.97
C GLU A 272 13.86 14.78 2.72
N VAL A 273 13.83 13.53 2.29
CA VAL A 273 13.06 12.46 2.91
C VAL A 273 14.05 11.42 3.42
N ASN A 274 14.18 11.32 4.73
CA ASN A 274 15.03 10.32 5.38
C ASN A 274 14.22 9.11 5.82
N VAL A 275 12.96 9.31 6.20
CA VAL A 275 12.04 8.27 6.64
C VAL A 275 10.70 8.43 5.93
N ALA A 276 10.26 7.36 5.26
CA ALA A 276 8.95 7.28 4.62
C ALA A 276 8.16 6.09 5.18
N LEU A 277 6.89 6.31 5.48
CA LEU A 277 5.95 5.32 5.96
C LEU A 277 4.90 5.07 4.87
N SER A 278 4.54 3.81 4.61
CA SER A 278 3.50 3.42 3.65
C SER A 278 2.42 2.60 4.34
N ASN A 279 1.17 3.08 4.23
CA ASN A 279 -0.02 2.48 4.83
C ASN A 279 -0.88 1.75 3.80
N THR A 280 -1.37 0.57 4.14
CA THR A 280 -2.41 -0.12 3.38
C THR A 280 -3.47 -0.71 4.31
N PHE A 281 -4.75 -0.46 3.98
CA PHE A 281 -5.89 -0.94 4.75
C PHE A 281 -6.80 -1.78 3.85
N GLY A 282 -7.10 -3.01 4.28
CA GLY A 282 -7.85 -3.98 3.47
C GLY A 282 -9.21 -4.31 4.05
N PHE A 283 -10.14 -4.69 3.19
CA PHE A 283 -11.41 -5.28 3.60
C PHE A 283 -11.18 -6.45 4.54
N GLY A 284 -12.05 -6.62 5.55
CA GLY A 284 -11.82 -7.51 6.69
C GLY A 284 -11.15 -6.79 7.86
N GLY A 285 -10.80 -5.49 7.69
CA GLY A 285 -10.11 -4.69 8.69
C GLY A 285 -8.62 -5.01 8.79
N HIS A 286 -8.02 -5.54 7.72
CA HIS A 286 -6.59 -5.83 7.69
C HIS A 286 -5.79 -4.56 7.47
N ASN A 287 -4.91 -4.21 8.38
CA ASN A 287 -4.04 -3.04 8.25
C ASN A 287 -2.57 -3.47 8.26
N ALA A 288 -1.80 -2.94 7.34
CA ALA A 288 -0.35 -3.14 7.25
C ALA A 288 0.36 -1.83 6.98
N CYS A 289 1.52 -1.66 7.60
CA CYS A 289 2.38 -0.49 7.48
C CYS A 289 3.82 -0.94 7.36
N VAL A 290 4.59 -0.25 6.52
CA VAL A 290 6.04 -0.46 6.40
C VAL A 290 6.76 0.88 6.47
N ILE A 291 7.87 0.93 7.19
CA ILE A 291 8.74 2.10 7.30
C ILE A 291 10.03 1.83 6.53
N PHE A 292 10.33 2.75 5.62
CA PHE A 292 11.59 2.80 4.88
C PHE A 292 12.44 3.95 5.39
N LYS A 293 13.72 3.69 5.53
CA LYS A 293 14.71 4.67 5.97
C LYS A 293 15.82 4.83 4.92
N LYS A 294 16.32 6.05 4.78
CA LYS A 294 17.48 6.34 3.95
C LYS A 294 18.68 5.55 4.47
N TYR A 295 19.25 4.74 3.60
CA TYR A 295 20.49 4.04 3.93
C TYR A 295 21.65 5.04 3.96
N ALA A 296 22.40 5.04 5.04
CA ALA A 296 23.67 5.75 5.20
C ALA A 296 24.80 4.71 5.27
N GLU A 297 25.80 4.86 4.41
CA GLU A 297 27.00 4.01 4.40
C GLU A 297 27.83 4.18 5.69
#